data_2df15b9643d8b1c0ea16a32197f26773
#
_entry.id   2df15b9643d8b1c0ea16a32197f26773
#
_cell.length_a   1.000
_cell.length_b   1.000
_cell.length_c   1.000
_cell.angle_alpha   90.00
_cell.angle_beta   90.00
_cell.angle_gamma   90.00
#
_symmetry.space_group_name_H-M   'P 1'
#
loop_
_entity.id
_entity.type
_entity.pdbx_description
1 polymer ?
#
loop_
_entity_poly.entity_id
_entity_poly.type
_entity_poly.pdbx_seq_one_letter_code
_entity_poly.pdbx_strand_id
1 'polypeptide(L)'
;MYVCSYTLTLGTLIQSRKSHAPNLDCQHSLLLVAQLDPYLPIGRGEIQVFRSLNIPVTTLLSSEATQATVIEALQNHTLVHFACPSRNYSGEPLDTAIALYRDSLTLRDILNLQLLPAEFAFLSFCSSAQPSETGDPTTEGLNIAAAMQYRGRGSVVGVTGWLLDKDGRDMAHYFYKGLVQNSSRSLGVPLGERSAKALQSAVKKLRGKRDMTLERWVSWVHYGA
;
A
#
# COMPACT_ATOMS: atom_id res chain seq x y z
N MET A 1 -7.86 0.34 23.62
CA MET A 1 -8.16 0.03 22.23
C MET A 1 -6.87 -0.50 21.61
N TYR A 2 -6.92 -1.70 21.04
CA TYR A 2 -5.74 -2.41 20.56
C TYR A 2 -5.36 -1.94 19.16
N VAL A 3 -4.06 -1.90 18.86
CA VAL A 3 -3.52 -1.77 17.51
C VAL A 3 -3.34 -3.18 16.98
N CYS A 4 -4.00 -3.50 15.86
CA CYS A 4 -3.90 -4.81 15.24
C CYS A 4 -2.96 -4.77 14.05
N SER A 5 -2.10 -5.77 13.96
CA SER A 5 -1.25 -6.03 12.81
C SER A 5 -1.31 -7.53 12.52
N TYR A 6 -1.30 -7.86 11.24
CA TYR A 6 -1.35 -9.23 10.77
C TYR A 6 0.03 -9.66 10.25
N THR A 7 0.27 -10.94 10.24
CA THR A 7 1.43 -11.52 9.55
C THR A 7 1.03 -12.85 8.93
N LEU A 8 1.57 -13.16 7.78
CA LEU A 8 1.27 -14.40 7.08
C LEU A 8 1.87 -15.61 7.77
N THR A 9 3.11 -15.49 8.22
CA THR A 9 3.84 -16.55 8.89
C THR A 9 4.73 -15.98 9.99
N LEU A 10 5.09 -16.83 10.94
CA LEU A 10 6.05 -16.48 11.96
C LEU A 10 7.42 -16.12 11.36
N GLY A 11 7.78 -16.75 10.25
CA GLY A 11 9.02 -16.46 9.51
C GLY A 11 9.06 -15.04 8.95
N THR A 12 7.96 -14.59 8.31
CA THR A 12 7.85 -13.21 7.80
C THR A 12 7.86 -12.19 8.94
N LEU A 13 7.25 -12.49 10.08
CA LEU A 13 7.32 -11.65 11.27
C LEU A 13 8.74 -11.49 11.81
N ILE A 14 9.47 -12.60 11.92
CA ILE A 14 10.87 -12.59 12.38
C ILE A 14 11.75 -11.80 11.41
N GLN A 15 11.53 -11.99 10.11
CA GLN A 15 12.29 -11.29 9.08
C GLN A 15 11.99 -9.80 9.06
N SER A 16 10.73 -9.40 9.16
CA SER A 16 10.36 -7.97 9.25
C SER A 16 10.99 -7.28 10.46
N ARG A 17 11.09 -7.96 11.60
CA ARG A 17 11.76 -7.43 12.79
C ARG A 17 13.28 -7.30 12.63
N LYS A 18 13.93 -8.22 11.91
CA LYS A 18 15.38 -8.17 11.66
C LYS A 18 15.76 -7.07 10.66
N SER A 19 14.92 -6.78 9.70
CA SER A 19 15.14 -5.74 8.68
C SER A 19 15.02 -4.32 9.23
N HIS A 20 14.57 -4.16 10.47
CA HIS A 20 14.35 -2.86 11.11
C HIS A 20 15.57 -2.33 11.91
N ALA A 21 16.79 -2.75 11.58
CA ALA A 21 17.94 -1.98 12.02
C ALA A 21 17.84 -0.58 11.39
N PRO A 22 17.73 0.50 12.19
CA PRO A 22 17.57 1.83 11.65
C PRO A 22 18.83 2.19 10.86
N ASN A 23 18.76 2.12 9.55
CA ASN A 23 19.79 2.68 8.70
C ASN A 23 19.54 4.19 8.69
N LEU A 24 20.19 4.91 9.59
CA LEU A 24 20.01 6.35 9.84
C LEU A 24 20.38 7.23 8.65
N ASP A 25 21.02 6.66 7.62
CA ASP A 25 21.55 7.41 6.47
C ASP A 25 20.71 7.29 5.19
N CYS A 26 19.68 6.47 5.16
CA CYS A 26 18.79 6.42 3.98
C CYS A 26 17.78 7.56 4.05
N GLN A 27 17.91 8.54 3.18
CA GLN A 27 16.81 9.47 2.88
C GLN A 27 15.59 8.63 2.47
N HIS A 28 14.57 8.58 3.32
CA HIS A 28 13.32 7.89 3.05
C HIS A 28 12.62 8.57 1.89
N SER A 29 12.82 8.06 0.68
CA SER A 29 12.12 8.53 -0.50
C SER A 29 10.86 7.70 -0.72
N LEU A 30 9.73 8.36 -0.84
CA LEU A 30 8.45 7.74 -1.15
C LEU A 30 8.26 7.70 -2.66
N LEU A 31 8.00 6.50 -3.18
CA LEU A 31 7.58 6.30 -4.57
C LEU A 31 6.04 6.26 -4.62
N LEU A 32 5.44 7.10 -5.45
CA LEU A 32 4.01 7.02 -5.79
C LEU A 32 3.85 6.48 -7.21
N VAL A 33 3.22 5.33 -7.33
CA VAL A 33 2.82 4.74 -8.61
C VAL A 33 1.32 4.88 -8.76
N ALA A 34 0.85 5.61 -9.78
CA ALA A 34 -0.57 5.86 -9.96
C ALA A 34 -1.00 5.78 -11.43
N GLN A 35 -2.15 5.13 -11.66
CA GLN A 35 -2.82 5.16 -12.94
C GLN A 35 -3.88 6.26 -12.95
N LEU A 36 -3.70 7.23 -13.87
CA LEU A 36 -4.61 8.36 -14.06
C LEU A 36 -5.56 8.07 -15.22
N ASP A 37 -6.38 7.03 -15.09
CA ASP A 37 -7.42 6.76 -16.05
C ASP A 37 -8.49 7.88 -15.98
N PRO A 38 -8.94 8.45 -17.11
CA PRO A 38 -10.05 9.42 -17.12
C PRO A 38 -11.34 8.86 -16.52
N TYR A 39 -11.53 7.55 -16.60
CA TYR A 39 -12.72 6.85 -16.09
C TYR A 39 -12.55 6.31 -14.66
N LEU A 40 -11.31 6.32 -14.12
CA LEU A 40 -10.97 5.86 -12.77
C LEU A 40 -10.11 6.93 -12.08
N PRO A 41 -10.70 7.91 -11.39
CA PRO A 41 -9.98 9.06 -10.82
C PRO A 41 -9.14 8.76 -9.57
N ILE A 42 -8.92 7.48 -9.22
CA ILE A 42 -8.28 7.02 -7.98
C ILE A 42 -6.97 7.76 -7.69
N GLY A 43 -6.02 7.71 -8.61
CA GLY A 43 -4.70 8.29 -8.39
C GLY A 43 -4.68 9.81 -8.23
N ARG A 44 -5.63 10.53 -8.84
CA ARG A 44 -5.64 12.01 -8.79
C ARG A 44 -5.88 12.56 -7.39
N GLY A 45 -6.80 11.95 -6.66
CA GLY A 45 -7.11 12.36 -5.29
C GLY A 45 -5.93 12.13 -4.35
N GLU A 46 -5.22 11.02 -4.50
CA GLU A 46 -4.09 10.67 -3.65
C GLU A 46 -2.84 11.51 -3.95
N ILE A 47 -2.57 11.85 -5.22
CA ILE A 47 -1.52 12.82 -5.57
C ILE A 47 -1.72 14.16 -4.86
N GLN A 48 -2.97 14.65 -4.78
CA GLN A 48 -3.27 15.88 -4.06
C GLN A 48 -2.99 15.78 -2.56
N VAL A 49 -3.15 14.60 -1.97
CA VAL A 49 -2.81 14.36 -0.55
C VAL A 49 -1.32 14.63 -0.32
N PHE A 50 -0.43 14.05 -1.12
CA PHE A 50 1.01 14.24 -0.96
C PHE A 50 1.41 15.71 -1.12
N ARG A 51 0.85 16.39 -2.10
CA ARG A 51 1.06 17.85 -2.29
C ARG A 51 0.58 18.65 -1.08
N SER A 52 -0.62 18.35 -0.56
CA SER A 52 -1.21 19.07 0.57
C SER A 52 -0.44 18.86 1.88
N LEU A 53 0.21 17.74 2.06
CA LEU A 53 1.00 17.40 3.24
C LEU A 53 2.49 17.75 3.09
N ASN A 54 2.88 18.30 1.94
CA ASN A 54 4.28 18.65 1.62
C ASN A 54 5.25 17.47 1.83
N ILE A 55 4.82 16.26 1.43
CA ILE A 55 5.63 15.05 1.50
C ILE A 55 6.44 14.94 0.20
N PRO A 56 7.78 14.89 0.25
CA PRO A 56 8.60 14.64 -0.92
C PRO A 56 8.26 13.26 -1.50
N VAL A 57 7.97 13.22 -2.80
CA VAL A 57 7.55 11.99 -3.48
C VAL A 57 8.10 11.95 -4.91
N THR A 58 8.68 10.82 -5.27
CA THR A 58 8.96 10.46 -6.67
C THR A 58 7.69 9.87 -7.27
N THR A 59 7.27 10.33 -8.42
CA THR A 59 6.02 9.88 -9.05
C THR A 59 6.28 9.14 -10.34
N LEU A 60 5.59 8.03 -10.54
CA LEU A 60 5.41 7.35 -11.82
C LEU A 60 3.92 7.36 -12.16
N LEU A 61 3.52 8.17 -13.12
CA LEU A 61 2.12 8.43 -13.43
C LEU A 61 1.77 7.98 -14.85
N SER A 62 0.68 7.29 -14.99
CA SER A 62 0.13 6.86 -16.29
C SER A 62 1.21 6.22 -17.19
N SER A 63 1.61 6.87 -18.30
CA SER A 63 2.58 6.33 -19.26
C SER A 63 3.99 6.13 -18.72
N GLU A 64 4.35 6.75 -17.61
CA GLU A 64 5.63 6.54 -16.92
C GLU A 64 5.64 5.26 -16.08
N ALA A 65 4.47 4.80 -15.62
CA ALA A 65 4.31 3.62 -14.79
C ALA A 65 4.23 2.34 -15.66
N THR A 66 5.31 1.99 -16.33
CA THR A 66 5.49 0.69 -17.01
C THR A 66 6.02 -0.35 -16.03
N GLN A 67 5.93 -1.64 -16.35
CA GLN A 67 6.48 -2.70 -15.51
C GLN A 67 7.98 -2.48 -15.25
N ALA A 68 8.75 -2.17 -16.30
CA ALA A 68 10.19 -1.96 -16.18
C ALA A 68 10.55 -0.79 -15.27
N THR A 69 9.92 0.38 -15.47
CA THR A 69 10.19 1.58 -14.66
C THR A 69 9.76 1.41 -13.20
N VAL A 70 8.65 0.71 -12.96
CA VAL A 70 8.18 0.42 -11.60
C VAL A 70 9.11 -0.55 -10.88
N ILE A 71 9.58 -1.61 -11.57
CA ILE A 71 10.54 -2.55 -11.00
C ILE A 71 11.84 -1.85 -10.61
N GLU A 72 12.41 -1.04 -11.52
CA GLU A 72 13.61 -0.26 -11.25
C GLU A 72 13.41 0.70 -10.06
N ALA A 73 12.29 1.41 -10.03
CA ALA A 73 11.98 2.33 -8.94
C ALA A 73 11.80 1.61 -7.59
N LEU A 74 11.19 0.43 -7.57
CA LEU A 74 11.02 -0.39 -6.36
C LEU A 74 12.36 -0.83 -5.74
N GLN A 75 13.40 -0.99 -6.55
CA GLN A 75 14.75 -1.33 -6.08
C GLN A 75 15.46 -0.14 -5.42
N ASN A 76 15.04 1.08 -5.73
CA ASN A 76 15.69 2.32 -5.29
C ASN A 76 14.91 3.09 -4.21
N HIS A 77 13.68 2.65 -3.86
CA HIS A 77 12.83 3.33 -2.90
C HIS A 77 12.44 2.40 -1.74
N THR A 78 12.63 2.87 -0.52
CA THR A 78 12.27 2.13 0.69
C THR A 78 10.78 2.20 1.03
N LEU A 79 10.11 3.25 0.57
CA LEU A 79 8.68 3.48 0.77
C LEU A 79 7.97 3.49 -0.57
N VAL A 80 6.83 2.82 -0.69
CA VAL A 80 6.01 2.85 -1.91
C VAL A 80 4.53 3.00 -1.62
N HIS A 81 3.85 3.77 -2.45
CA HIS A 81 2.40 3.90 -2.47
C HIS A 81 1.89 3.56 -3.88
N PHE A 82 1.05 2.53 -3.97
CA PHE A 82 0.35 2.18 -5.20
C PHE A 82 -1.09 2.69 -5.15
N ALA A 83 -1.43 3.57 -6.08
CA ALA A 83 -2.78 4.04 -6.37
C ALA A 83 -3.20 3.56 -7.77
N CYS A 84 -3.36 2.24 -7.89
CA CYS A 84 -3.58 1.54 -9.15
C CYS A 84 -4.75 0.56 -9.02
N PRO A 85 -5.43 0.19 -10.12
CA PRO A 85 -6.34 -0.94 -10.09
C PRO A 85 -5.59 -2.26 -9.86
N SER A 86 -6.23 -3.23 -9.19
CA SER A 86 -5.78 -4.62 -9.20
C SER A 86 -6.63 -5.44 -10.18
N ARG A 87 -6.04 -6.46 -10.77
CA ARG A 87 -6.69 -7.37 -11.72
C ARG A 87 -6.21 -8.80 -11.50
N ASN A 88 -7.12 -9.75 -11.69
CA ASN A 88 -6.77 -11.15 -11.86
C ASN A 88 -7.23 -11.59 -13.26
N TYR A 89 -6.28 -11.91 -14.13
CA TYR A 89 -6.54 -12.16 -15.53
C TYR A 89 -6.96 -13.60 -15.84
N SER A 90 -6.56 -14.55 -15.02
CA SER A 90 -6.70 -15.99 -15.32
C SER A 90 -7.49 -16.76 -14.27
N GLY A 91 -7.81 -16.12 -13.15
CA GLY A 91 -8.31 -16.82 -11.95
C GLY A 91 -7.21 -17.53 -11.14
N GLU A 92 -5.98 -17.62 -11.68
CA GLU A 92 -4.84 -18.19 -10.95
C GLU A 92 -4.29 -17.16 -9.94
N PRO A 93 -4.01 -17.58 -8.69
CA PRO A 93 -3.56 -16.66 -7.64
C PRO A 93 -2.28 -15.88 -7.99
N LEU A 94 -1.33 -16.49 -8.70
CA LEU A 94 -0.05 -15.89 -9.07
C LEU A 94 -0.16 -14.88 -10.23
N ASP A 95 -1.28 -14.87 -10.92
CA ASP A 95 -1.57 -13.93 -12.01
C ASP A 95 -2.36 -12.70 -11.54
N THR A 96 -2.64 -12.63 -10.23
CA THR A 96 -3.10 -11.37 -9.62
C THR A 96 -2.04 -10.29 -9.83
N ALA A 97 -2.46 -9.12 -10.30
CA ALA A 97 -1.55 -8.08 -10.75
C ALA A 97 -2.00 -6.68 -10.38
N ILE A 98 -1.03 -5.79 -10.22
CA ILE A 98 -1.22 -4.35 -10.21
C ILE A 98 -1.27 -3.89 -11.65
N ALA A 99 -2.37 -3.26 -12.07
CA ALA A 99 -2.50 -2.73 -13.43
C ALA A 99 -1.63 -1.49 -13.60
N LEU A 100 -0.73 -1.52 -14.57
CA LEU A 100 0.14 -0.44 -14.96
C LEU A 100 -0.23 0.08 -16.36
N TYR A 101 0.56 1.02 -16.90
CA TYR A 101 0.31 1.55 -18.23
C TYR A 101 0.61 0.50 -19.31
N ARG A 102 -0.45 0.03 -20.00
CA ARG A 102 -0.39 -1.02 -21.04
C ARG A 102 0.26 -2.33 -20.60
N ASP A 103 0.40 -2.52 -19.29
CA ASP A 103 1.20 -3.55 -18.68
C ASP A 103 0.67 -3.91 -17.30
N SER A 104 1.31 -4.82 -16.59
CA SER A 104 0.95 -5.20 -15.23
C SER A 104 2.15 -5.69 -14.43
N LEU A 105 2.12 -5.50 -13.13
CA LEU A 105 3.07 -6.09 -12.20
C LEU A 105 2.37 -7.24 -11.48
N THR A 106 2.69 -8.46 -11.88
CA THR A 106 2.05 -9.66 -11.34
C THR A 106 2.59 -10.04 -9.96
N LEU A 107 1.83 -10.83 -9.22
CA LEU A 107 2.29 -11.42 -7.97
C LEU A 107 3.57 -12.23 -8.17
N ARG A 108 3.67 -12.95 -9.29
CA ARG A 108 4.87 -13.70 -9.71
C ARG A 108 6.08 -12.78 -9.88
N ASP A 109 5.90 -11.62 -10.54
CA ASP A 109 6.97 -10.64 -10.69
C ASP A 109 7.45 -10.14 -9.33
N ILE A 110 6.51 -9.74 -8.45
CA ILE A 110 6.82 -9.27 -7.11
C ILE A 110 7.61 -10.32 -6.32
N LEU A 111 7.21 -11.60 -6.39
CA LEU A 111 7.90 -12.69 -5.71
C LEU A 111 9.30 -12.96 -6.26
N ASN A 112 9.59 -12.56 -7.49
CA ASN A 112 10.92 -12.71 -8.11
C ASN A 112 11.81 -11.48 -7.94
N LEU A 113 11.27 -10.35 -7.48
CA LEU A 113 12.07 -9.13 -7.26
C LEU A 113 13.09 -9.34 -6.13
N GLN A 114 14.30 -8.85 -6.34
CA GLN A 114 15.26 -8.63 -5.26
C GLN A 114 15.07 -7.19 -4.77
N LEU A 115 14.24 -7.02 -3.76
CA LEU A 115 14.04 -5.72 -3.13
C LEU A 115 15.12 -5.51 -2.06
N LEU A 116 15.68 -4.31 -2.01
CA LEU A 116 16.44 -3.87 -0.83
C LEU A 116 15.56 -3.98 0.41
N PRO A 117 16.14 -4.07 1.62
CA PRO A 117 15.36 -3.99 2.86
C PRO A 117 14.47 -2.76 2.81
N ALA A 118 13.20 -2.98 2.54
CA ALA A 118 12.25 -1.94 2.25
C ALA A 118 11.28 -1.82 3.41
N GLU A 119 11.04 -0.60 3.85
CA GLU A 119 10.38 -0.37 5.11
C GLU A 119 8.87 -0.46 5.02
N PHE A 120 8.29 0.06 3.92
CA PHE A 120 6.84 0.26 3.89
C PHE A 120 6.23 0.19 2.49
N ALA A 121 5.02 -0.37 2.40
CA ALA A 121 4.17 -0.27 1.23
C ALA A 121 2.73 0.10 1.62
N PHE A 122 2.13 1.03 0.86
CA PHE A 122 0.71 1.37 0.95
C PHE A 122 0.02 0.95 -0.34
N LEU A 123 -0.96 0.07 -0.24
CA LEU A 123 -1.65 -0.54 -1.36
C LEU A 123 -3.09 -0.03 -1.40
N SER A 124 -3.30 1.03 -2.17
CA SER A 124 -4.62 1.59 -2.45
C SER A 124 -5.13 1.01 -3.76
N PHE A 125 -5.60 -0.24 -3.69
CA PHE A 125 -6.14 -0.91 -4.86
C PHE A 125 -7.64 -0.74 -4.92
N CYS A 126 -8.13 -0.16 -6.02
CA CYS A 126 -9.53 -0.30 -6.37
C CYS A 126 -9.70 -1.60 -7.17
N SER A 127 -10.49 -2.50 -6.65
CA SER A 127 -10.98 -3.62 -7.45
C SER A 127 -11.95 -3.05 -8.50
N SER A 128 -11.43 -2.68 -9.67
CA SER A 128 -12.24 -2.26 -10.82
C SER A 128 -12.92 -3.44 -11.51
N ALA A 129 -12.67 -4.65 -11.02
CA ALA A 129 -13.34 -5.83 -11.50
C ALA A 129 -14.81 -5.76 -11.12
N GLN A 130 -15.70 -5.74 -12.10
CA GLN A 130 -17.08 -6.23 -11.95
C GLN A 130 -16.98 -7.55 -11.16
N PRO A 131 -17.91 -7.85 -10.27
CA PRO A 131 -17.91 -9.14 -9.58
C PRO A 131 -17.84 -10.21 -10.68
N SER A 132 -16.66 -10.80 -10.87
CA SER A 132 -16.56 -12.01 -11.67
C SER A 132 -17.31 -13.06 -10.89
N GLU A 133 -18.22 -13.77 -11.53
CA GLU A 133 -19.06 -14.80 -10.90
C GLU A 133 -18.27 -15.88 -10.14
N THR A 134 -16.94 -15.84 -10.20
CA THR A 134 -16.02 -16.86 -9.68
C THR A 134 -14.85 -16.36 -8.83
N GLY A 135 -14.62 -15.05 -8.68
CA GLY A 135 -13.47 -14.52 -7.93
C GLY A 135 -13.89 -13.77 -6.66
N ASP A 136 -13.43 -14.20 -5.50
CA ASP A 136 -13.57 -13.45 -4.26
C ASP A 136 -12.60 -12.24 -4.28
N PRO A 137 -13.10 -11.00 -4.42
CA PRO A 137 -12.26 -9.79 -4.47
C PRO A 137 -11.46 -9.57 -3.17
N THR A 138 -11.81 -10.27 -2.10
CA THR A 138 -11.13 -10.15 -0.81
C THR A 138 -9.74 -10.79 -0.81
N THR A 139 -9.48 -11.74 -1.72
CA THR A 139 -8.22 -12.51 -1.76
C THR A 139 -7.10 -11.79 -2.53
N GLU A 140 -7.43 -10.94 -3.49
CA GLU A 140 -6.43 -10.32 -4.38
C GLU A 140 -5.50 -9.34 -3.67
N GLY A 141 -6.05 -8.42 -2.90
CA GLY A 141 -5.25 -7.46 -2.13
C GLY A 141 -4.40 -8.12 -1.04
N LEU A 142 -4.92 -9.20 -0.46
CA LEU A 142 -4.22 -10.02 0.52
C LEU A 142 -2.95 -10.66 -0.09
N ASN A 143 -3.04 -11.20 -1.30
CA ASN A 143 -1.93 -11.89 -1.95
C ASN A 143 -0.79 -10.94 -2.30
N ILE A 144 -1.09 -9.73 -2.79
CA ILE A 144 -0.06 -8.74 -3.12
C ILE A 144 0.60 -8.18 -1.85
N ALA A 145 -0.19 -7.87 -0.81
CA ALA A 145 0.35 -7.41 0.48
C ALA A 145 1.27 -8.46 1.10
N ALA A 146 0.85 -9.71 1.02
CA ALA A 146 1.61 -10.87 1.44
C ALA A 146 2.95 -11.00 0.74
N ALA A 147 2.96 -10.89 -0.59
CA ALA A 147 4.17 -10.98 -1.38
C ALA A 147 5.12 -9.81 -1.10
N MET A 148 4.59 -8.60 -0.95
CA MET A 148 5.38 -7.44 -0.57
C MET A 148 6.05 -7.63 0.80
N GLN A 149 5.31 -8.15 1.80
CA GLN A 149 5.88 -8.47 3.11
C GLN A 149 6.94 -9.58 3.01
N TYR A 150 6.66 -10.65 2.27
CA TYR A 150 7.59 -11.76 2.05
C TYR A 150 8.90 -11.29 1.40
N ARG A 151 8.82 -10.32 0.48
CA ARG A 151 9.99 -9.74 -0.21
C ARG A 151 10.70 -8.63 0.58
N GLY A 152 10.41 -8.51 1.86
CA GLY A 152 11.17 -7.67 2.79
C GLY A 152 10.57 -6.31 3.09
N ARG A 153 9.34 -6.00 2.62
CA ARG A 153 8.62 -4.83 3.12
C ARG A 153 8.19 -5.09 4.56
N GLY A 154 8.85 -4.44 5.51
CA GLY A 154 8.63 -4.67 6.93
C GLY A 154 7.21 -4.33 7.40
N SER A 155 6.54 -3.43 6.68
CA SER A 155 5.19 -2.97 6.96
C SER A 155 4.41 -2.76 5.67
N VAL A 156 3.20 -3.28 5.60
CA VAL A 156 2.31 -3.12 4.44
C VAL A 156 0.93 -2.72 4.94
N VAL A 157 0.37 -1.63 4.41
CA VAL A 157 -1.03 -1.26 4.56
C VAL A 157 -1.76 -1.61 3.28
N GLY A 158 -2.88 -2.30 3.37
CA GLY A 158 -3.67 -2.70 2.21
C GLY A 158 -5.16 -2.74 2.47
N VAL A 159 -5.92 -2.98 1.42
CA VAL A 159 -7.38 -3.13 1.44
C VAL A 159 -7.72 -4.57 1.08
N THR A 160 -8.62 -5.18 1.85
CA THR A 160 -9.10 -6.55 1.64
C THR A 160 -10.49 -6.62 0.99
N GLY A 161 -10.99 -5.50 0.46
CA GLY A 161 -12.33 -5.42 -0.12
C GLY A 161 -12.47 -4.29 -1.11
N TRP A 162 -13.72 -3.90 -1.35
CA TRP A 162 -14.03 -2.79 -2.24
C TRP A 162 -13.51 -1.46 -1.72
N LEU A 163 -12.87 -0.70 -2.58
CA LEU A 163 -12.40 0.64 -2.29
C LEU A 163 -13.08 1.66 -3.20
N LEU A 164 -13.75 2.64 -2.61
CA LEU A 164 -14.19 3.82 -3.33
C LEU A 164 -13.06 4.84 -3.36
N ASP A 165 -12.89 5.53 -4.49
CA ASP A 165 -11.83 6.54 -4.69
C ASP A 165 -11.76 7.58 -3.57
N LYS A 166 -12.92 8.06 -3.13
CA LYS A 166 -12.98 9.02 -2.02
C LYS A 166 -12.44 8.45 -0.71
N ASP A 167 -12.62 7.15 -0.47
CA ASP A 167 -12.17 6.49 0.76
C ASP A 167 -10.66 6.24 0.72
N GLY A 168 -10.12 5.86 -0.44
CA GLY A 168 -8.68 5.75 -0.67
C GLY A 168 -7.96 7.08 -0.42
N ARG A 169 -8.45 8.16 -1.03
CA ARG A 169 -7.94 9.50 -0.80
C ARG A 169 -8.01 9.93 0.67
N ASP A 170 -9.15 9.72 1.31
CA ASP A 170 -9.35 10.13 2.69
C ASP A 170 -8.51 9.29 3.65
N MET A 171 -8.40 7.99 3.40
CA MET A 171 -7.51 7.10 4.15
C MET A 171 -6.06 7.52 4.00
N ALA A 172 -5.57 7.73 2.77
CA ALA A 172 -4.22 8.21 2.52
C ALA A 172 -3.95 9.54 3.25
N HIS A 173 -4.89 10.50 3.18
CA HIS A 173 -4.76 11.76 3.91
C HIS A 173 -4.62 11.57 5.42
N TYR A 174 -5.51 10.81 6.05
CA TYR A 174 -5.48 10.61 7.50
C TYR A 174 -4.27 9.80 7.94
N PHE A 175 -3.88 8.81 7.15
CA PHE A 175 -2.74 7.94 7.42
C PHE A 175 -1.43 8.73 7.37
N TYR A 176 -1.13 9.37 6.23
CA TYR A 176 0.13 10.10 6.07
C TYR A 176 0.23 11.32 6.98
N LYS A 177 -0.88 12.03 7.19
CA LYS A 177 -0.93 13.10 8.19
C LYS A 177 -0.57 12.60 9.59
N GLY A 178 -1.12 11.44 9.98
CA GLY A 178 -0.78 10.80 11.25
C GLY A 178 0.67 10.36 11.33
N LEU A 179 1.20 9.82 10.23
CA LEU A 179 2.60 9.36 10.15
C LEU A 179 3.59 10.53 10.27
N VAL A 180 3.34 11.64 9.56
CA VAL A 180 4.19 12.85 9.58
C VAL A 180 4.10 13.57 10.92
N GLN A 181 2.90 13.80 11.45
CA GLN A 181 2.71 14.52 12.73
C GLN A 181 3.36 13.81 13.93
N ASN A 182 3.46 12.49 13.86
CA ASN A 182 4.08 11.72 14.93
C ASN A 182 5.59 11.48 14.70
N SER A 183 6.18 11.91 13.59
CA SER A 183 7.59 11.68 13.28
C SER A 183 8.52 12.29 14.33
N SER A 184 8.26 13.52 14.74
CA SER A 184 9.06 14.24 15.74
C SER A 184 8.96 13.64 17.16
N ARG A 185 7.87 12.92 17.47
CA ARG A 185 7.62 12.30 18.78
C ARG A 185 8.02 10.83 18.85
N SER A 186 8.38 10.25 17.71
CA SER A 186 8.61 8.81 17.56
C SER A 186 10.05 8.49 17.19
N LEU A 187 11.01 9.29 17.61
CA LEU A 187 12.43 8.98 17.46
C LEU A 187 12.73 7.63 18.12
N GLY A 188 13.23 6.68 17.33
CA GLY A 188 13.53 5.32 17.79
C GLY A 188 12.38 4.32 17.70
N VAL A 189 11.15 4.72 17.32
CA VAL A 189 10.05 3.79 17.09
C VAL A 189 10.09 3.28 15.64
N PRO A 190 10.09 1.95 15.41
CA PRO A 190 10.09 1.37 14.08
C PRO A 190 8.92 1.86 13.21
N LEU A 191 9.15 1.99 11.90
CA LEU A 191 8.12 2.47 10.98
C LEU A 191 6.89 1.54 10.96
N GLY A 192 7.09 0.23 11.14
CA GLY A 192 6.00 -0.74 11.25
C GLY A 192 5.01 -0.40 12.37
N GLU A 193 5.51 -0.16 13.57
CA GLU A 193 4.67 0.23 14.71
C GLU A 193 4.01 1.61 14.48
N ARG A 194 4.73 2.55 13.88
CA ARG A 194 4.20 3.88 13.55
C ARG A 194 3.10 3.79 12.51
N SER A 195 3.26 2.95 11.48
CA SER A 195 2.27 2.76 10.42
C SER A 195 1.02 2.05 10.94
N ALA A 196 1.15 1.03 11.79
CA ALA A 196 0.01 0.39 12.43
C ALA A 196 -0.81 1.37 13.29
N LYS A 197 -0.14 2.22 14.07
CA LYS A 197 -0.80 3.27 14.87
C LYS A 197 -1.45 4.35 13.99
N ALA A 198 -0.76 4.75 12.91
CA ALA A 198 -1.28 5.71 11.95
C ALA A 198 -2.54 5.19 11.24
N LEU A 199 -2.51 3.91 10.82
CA LEU A 199 -3.69 3.26 10.22
C LEU A 199 -4.85 3.21 11.21
N GLN A 200 -4.62 2.79 12.44
CA GLN A 200 -5.68 2.75 13.45
C GLN A 200 -6.32 4.13 13.66
N SER A 201 -5.50 5.19 13.73
CA SER A 201 -5.99 6.56 13.86
C SER A 201 -6.78 7.01 12.64
N ALA A 202 -6.31 6.66 11.44
CA ALA A 202 -6.97 6.98 10.18
C ALA A 202 -8.32 6.25 10.05
N VAL A 203 -8.38 4.95 10.37
CA VAL A 203 -9.62 4.17 10.40
C VAL A 203 -10.64 4.76 11.36
N LYS A 204 -10.23 5.23 12.54
CA LYS A 204 -11.14 5.91 13.48
C LYS A 204 -11.76 7.16 12.88
N LYS A 205 -10.96 7.98 12.19
CA LYS A 205 -11.44 9.20 11.53
C LYS A 205 -12.37 8.87 10.36
N LEU A 206 -12.02 7.85 9.58
CA LEU A 206 -12.84 7.39 8.47
C LEU A 206 -14.19 6.88 8.97
N ARG A 207 -14.19 6.02 9.99
CA ARG A 207 -15.42 5.51 10.66
C ARG A 207 -16.32 6.61 11.19
N GLY A 208 -15.77 7.74 11.63
CA GLY A 208 -16.54 8.88 12.15
C GLY A 208 -17.27 9.71 11.06
N LYS A 209 -17.09 9.40 9.78
CA LYS A 209 -17.80 10.09 8.70
C LYS A 209 -19.26 9.64 8.63
N ARG A 210 -20.15 10.57 8.31
CA ARG A 210 -21.62 10.39 8.33
C ARG A 210 -22.12 9.24 7.45
N ASP A 211 -21.49 9.05 6.27
CA ASP A 211 -21.93 8.07 5.26
C ASP A 211 -20.99 6.85 5.17
N MET A 212 -20.26 6.57 6.24
CA MET A 212 -19.30 5.47 6.27
C MET A 212 -19.95 4.18 6.75
N THR A 213 -19.99 3.16 5.87
CA THR A 213 -20.48 1.82 6.24
C THR A 213 -19.36 0.97 6.81
N LEU A 214 -19.73 -0.14 7.47
CA LEU A 214 -18.78 -1.06 8.10
C LEU A 214 -17.77 -1.60 7.10
N GLU A 215 -18.23 -2.08 5.94
CA GLU A 215 -17.42 -2.74 4.91
C GLU A 215 -16.34 -1.82 4.37
N ARG A 216 -16.59 -0.52 4.31
CA ARG A 216 -15.69 0.49 3.74
C ARG A 216 -14.52 0.84 4.66
N TRP A 217 -14.66 0.73 5.97
CA TRP A 217 -13.57 1.05 6.89
C TRP A 217 -12.91 -0.19 7.51
N VAL A 218 -13.63 -1.33 7.61
CA VAL A 218 -13.10 -2.56 8.21
C VAL A 218 -12.10 -3.27 7.30
N SER A 219 -12.19 -3.03 6.01
CA SER A 219 -11.34 -3.66 4.98
C SER A 219 -9.88 -3.21 5.02
N TRP A 220 -9.56 -2.13 5.72
CA TRP A 220 -8.19 -1.65 5.85
C TRP A 220 -7.39 -2.44 6.88
N VAL A 221 -6.29 -3.03 6.45
CA VAL A 221 -5.46 -3.91 7.27
C VAL A 221 -3.99 -3.50 7.21
N HIS A 222 -3.28 -3.78 8.30
CA HIS A 222 -1.85 -3.63 8.41
C HIS A 222 -1.20 -5.01 8.53
N TYR A 223 -0.18 -5.26 7.72
CA TYR A 223 0.70 -6.42 7.80
C TYR A 223 2.09 -5.96 8.23
N GLY A 224 2.67 -6.61 9.22
CA GLY A 224 4.01 -6.26 9.69
C GLY A 224 4.21 -6.49 11.18
N ALA A 225 5.34 -6.01 11.66
CA ALA A 225 5.77 -6.13 13.06
C ALA A 225 5.68 -4.79 13.79
#